data_62971c25194d1139babc610e6aef8c41
#
_entry.id   62971c25194d1139babc610e6aef8c41
#
_cell.length_a   1.000
_cell.length_b   1.000
_cell.length_c   1.000
_cell.angle_alpha   90.00
_cell.angle_beta   90.00
_cell.angle_gamma   90.00
#
_symmetry.space_group_name_H-M   'P 1'
#
loop_
_entity.id
_entity.type
_entity.pdbx_description
1 polymer ?
#
loop_
_entity_poly.entity_id
_entity_poly.type
_entity_poly.pdbx_seq_one_letter_code
_entity_poly.pdbx_strand_id
1 'polypeptide(L)'
;LEEEDRVVAYWVLYIDLLFVSFDGNPFDAAWAAVVAALRNTSLPVARWDLEREMVVCSRTEKRQLNVRGLPVACTAAVFEEKELGEVGTGVAEGRHWLLLDPDRLEETLCREAITMVVDCSDGETRIKSIEKQGGTAIGRELIRGFAVIAEKRWKEVQGAMK
;
A
#
# COMPACT_ATOMS: atom_id res chain seq x y z
N LEU A 1 15.93 -13.06 16.93
CA LEU A 1 16.40 -13.95 17.98
C LEU A 1 16.85 -13.10 19.15
N GLU A 2 16.26 -13.32 20.30
CA GLU A 2 16.58 -12.63 21.54
C GLU A 2 17.11 -13.66 22.52
N GLU A 3 18.17 -13.34 23.22
CA GLU A 3 18.76 -14.10 24.29
C GLU A 3 19.12 -13.15 25.43
N GLU A 4 18.64 -13.39 26.64
CA GLU A 4 18.85 -12.57 27.84
C GLU A 4 18.65 -11.07 27.59
N ASP A 5 17.52 -10.67 26.97
CA ASP A 5 17.19 -9.28 26.56
C ASP A 5 18.11 -8.66 25.50
N ARG A 6 18.98 -9.44 24.86
CA ARG A 6 19.83 -8.98 23.78
C ARG A 6 19.44 -9.59 22.44
N VAL A 7 19.26 -8.75 21.42
CA VAL A 7 19.06 -9.21 20.05
C VAL A 7 20.39 -9.75 19.50
N VAL A 8 20.45 -11.06 19.26
CA VAL A 8 21.65 -11.74 18.72
C VAL A 8 21.59 -11.91 17.19
N ALA A 9 20.37 -12.00 16.63
CA ALA A 9 20.18 -12.09 15.18
C ALA A 9 18.76 -11.69 14.77
N TYR A 10 18.61 -11.29 13.51
CA TYR A 10 17.32 -10.98 12.88
C TYR A 10 17.27 -11.52 11.46
N TRP A 11 16.05 -11.76 10.99
CA TRP A 11 15.83 -12.14 9.60
C TRP A 11 15.89 -10.93 8.69
N VAL A 12 16.57 -11.05 7.58
CA VAL A 12 16.55 -10.07 6.48
C VAL A 12 15.76 -10.69 5.33
N LEU A 13 14.73 -10.00 4.89
CA LEU A 13 13.91 -10.41 3.75
C LEU A 13 14.26 -9.56 2.54
N TYR A 14 14.59 -10.20 1.44
CA TYR A 14 14.77 -9.55 0.14
C TYR A 14 13.48 -9.73 -0.66
N ILE A 15 12.97 -8.64 -1.22
CA ILE A 15 11.72 -8.62 -1.97
C ILE A 15 12.05 -8.15 -3.38
N ASP A 16 11.89 -9.05 -4.35
CA ASP A 16 12.06 -8.78 -5.77
C ASP A 16 10.68 -8.77 -6.44
N LEU A 17 10.40 -7.73 -7.23
CA LEU A 17 9.16 -7.56 -7.97
C LEU A 17 9.43 -7.67 -9.47
N LEU A 18 8.69 -8.55 -10.15
CA LEU A 18 8.72 -8.69 -11.59
C LEU A 18 7.35 -8.36 -12.17
N PHE A 19 7.29 -7.31 -12.98
CA PHE A 19 6.10 -6.98 -13.76
C PHE A 19 6.11 -7.74 -15.08
N VAL A 20 5.15 -8.63 -15.28
CA VAL A 20 4.99 -9.41 -16.52
C VAL A 20 4.26 -8.60 -17.57
N SER A 21 3.31 -7.77 -17.14
CA SER A 21 2.54 -6.87 -17.98
C SER A 21 2.23 -5.58 -17.21
N PHE A 22 2.05 -4.48 -17.91
CA PHE A 22 1.81 -3.18 -17.34
C PHE A 22 0.78 -2.40 -18.16
N ASP A 23 -0.32 -2.03 -17.50
CA ASP A 23 -1.38 -1.21 -18.09
C ASP A 23 -1.91 -0.15 -17.11
N GLY A 24 -1.02 0.54 -16.43
CA GLY A 24 -1.33 1.53 -15.39
C GLY A 24 -1.31 0.96 -13.97
N ASN A 25 -1.33 1.84 -13.00
CA ASN A 25 -1.38 1.61 -11.57
C ASN A 25 -0.52 0.43 -11.04
N PRO A 26 0.79 0.41 -11.33
CA PRO A 26 1.65 -0.70 -10.91
C PRO A 26 1.77 -0.80 -9.40
N PHE A 27 1.57 0.31 -8.68
CA PHE A 27 1.79 0.37 -7.25
C PHE A 27 0.79 -0.48 -6.46
N ASP A 28 -0.50 -0.36 -6.74
CA ASP A 28 -1.53 -1.12 -6.02
C ASP A 28 -1.39 -2.62 -6.23
N ALA A 29 -1.09 -3.05 -7.47
CA ALA A 29 -0.85 -4.43 -7.81
C ALA A 29 0.42 -4.98 -7.12
N ALA A 30 1.53 -4.23 -7.18
CA ALA A 30 2.78 -4.59 -6.51
C ALA A 30 2.60 -4.69 -5.00
N TRP A 31 1.91 -3.71 -4.41
CA TRP A 31 1.64 -3.68 -2.98
C TRP A 31 0.83 -4.91 -2.52
N ALA A 32 -0.25 -5.23 -3.24
CA ALA A 32 -1.07 -6.42 -2.97
C ALA A 32 -0.26 -7.71 -3.08
N ALA A 33 0.59 -7.83 -4.12
CA ALA A 33 1.46 -8.99 -4.33
C ALA A 33 2.48 -9.16 -3.19
N VAL A 34 3.12 -8.07 -2.75
CA VAL A 34 4.08 -8.09 -1.62
C VAL A 34 3.38 -8.53 -0.33
N VAL A 35 2.22 -7.95 -0.01
CA VAL A 35 1.48 -8.29 1.21
C VAL A 35 1.04 -9.75 1.18
N ALA A 36 0.54 -10.24 0.04
CA ALA A 36 0.17 -11.64 -0.13
C ALA A 36 1.36 -12.59 0.03
N ALA A 37 2.51 -12.26 -0.58
CA ALA A 37 3.75 -13.03 -0.47
C ALA A 37 4.25 -13.10 0.97
N LEU A 38 4.29 -11.97 1.69
CA LEU A 38 4.70 -11.93 3.09
C LEU A 38 3.79 -12.77 3.98
N ARG A 39 2.46 -12.71 3.78
CA ARG A 39 1.49 -13.50 4.54
C ARG A 39 1.60 -15.01 4.26
N ASN A 40 2.10 -15.39 3.10
CA ASN A 40 2.33 -16.79 2.72
C ASN A 40 3.78 -17.26 2.99
N THR A 41 4.62 -16.42 3.56
CA THR A 41 6.04 -16.74 3.83
C THR A 41 6.19 -17.53 5.12
N SER A 42 6.94 -18.62 5.04
CA SER A 42 7.36 -19.41 6.21
C SER A 42 8.87 -19.38 6.33
N LEU A 43 9.36 -19.09 7.52
CA LEU A 43 10.77 -19.06 7.86
C LEU A 43 11.18 -20.31 8.64
N PRO A 44 12.38 -20.85 8.44
CA PRO A 44 12.88 -21.93 9.28
C PRO A 44 13.02 -21.47 10.74
N VAL A 45 12.74 -22.35 11.68
CA VAL A 45 12.98 -22.05 13.09
C VAL A 45 14.49 -21.90 13.30
N ALA A 46 14.90 -20.78 13.84
CA ALA A 46 16.29 -20.47 14.13
C ALA A 46 16.54 -20.43 15.63
N ARG A 47 17.70 -20.91 16.07
CA ARG A 47 18.16 -20.89 17.45
C ARG A 47 19.60 -20.42 17.51
N TRP A 48 19.96 -19.72 18.56
CA TRP A 48 21.34 -19.37 18.83
C TRP A 48 22.06 -20.55 19.49
N ASP A 49 23.19 -20.95 18.94
CA ASP A 49 24.07 -21.96 19.51
C ASP A 49 25.20 -21.26 20.26
N LEU A 50 25.17 -21.33 21.59
CA LEU A 50 26.13 -20.69 22.48
C LEU A 50 27.55 -21.24 22.34
N GLU A 51 27.68 -22.57 22.03
CA GLU A 51 29.00 -23.18 21.91
C GLU A 51 29.70 -22.79 20.63
N ARG A 52 28.92 -22.58 19.57
CA ARG A 52 29.42 -22.24 18.24
C ARG A 52 29.33 -20.76 17.91
N GLU A 53 28.71 -19.97 18.79
CA GLU A 53 28.47 -18.55 18.59
C GLU A 53 27.82 -18.24 17.21
N MET A 54 26.86 -19.06 16.78
CA MET A 54 26.22 -18.94 15.48
C MET A 54 24.74 -19.28 15.51
N VAL A 55 24.00 -18.75 14.51
CA VAL A 55 22.59 -19.10 14.30
C VAL A 55 22.47 -20.44 13.59
N VAL A 56 21.74 -21.37 14.18
CA VAL A 56 21.41 -22.67 13.59
C VAL A 56 19.94 -22.67 13.19
N CYS A 57 19.67 -22.94 11.90
CA CYS A 57 18.32 -23.02 11.36
C CYS A 57 17.86 -24.47 11.24
N SER A 58 16.62 -24.74 11.65
CA SER A 58 16.00 -26.05 11.49
C SER A 58 15.75 -26.36 10.00
N ARG A 59 16.03 -27.58 9.58
CA ARG A 59 15.74 -28.05 8.21
C ARG A 59 14.30 -28.53 8.06
N THR A 60 13.66 -28.93 9.14
CA THR A 60 12.33 -29.54 9.14
C THR A 60 11.25 -28.63 9.70
N GLU A 61 11.57 -27.85 10.70
CA GLU A 61 10.62 -26.99 11.39
C GLU A 61 10.58 -25.61 10.74
N LYS A 62 9.38 -25.17 10.37
CA LYS A 62 9.12 -23.85 9.81
C LYS A 62 8.08 -23.13 10.65
N ARG A 63 8.20 -21.83 10.74
CA ARG A 63 7.23 -20.93 11.38
C ARG A 63 6.75 -19.91 10.36
N GLN A 64 5.44 -19.72 10.27
CA GLN A 64 4.87 -18.70 9.40
C GLN A 64 5.26 -17.31 9.88
N LEU A 65 5.58 -16.43 8.92
CA LEU A 65 5.85 -15.03 9.20
C LEU A 65 4.58 -14.37 9.76
N ASN A 66 4.69 -13.78 10.93
CA ASN A 66 3.58 -13.05 11.54
C ASN A 66 3.54 -11.61 11.02
N VAL A 67 2.69 -11.36 10.05
CA VAL A 67 2.45 -10.02 9.50
C VAL A 67 1.29 -9.37 10.25
N ARG A 68 1.55 -8.25 10.90
CA ARG A 68 0.54 -7.50 11.64
C ARG A 68 -0.23 -6.60 10.69
N GLY A 69 -1.56 -6.70 10.73
CA GLY A 69 -2.44 -5.89 9.90
C GLY A 69 -2.53 -6.35 8.44
N LEU A 70 -3.28 -5.60 7.67
CA LEU A 70 -3.44 -5.76 6.22
C LEU A 70 -3.45 -4.37 5.58
N PRO A 71 -2.28 -3.73 5.40
CA PRO A 71 -2.24 -2.44 4.72
C PRO A 71 -2.57 -2.64 3.23
N VAL A 72 -3.54 -1.89 2.72
CA VAL A 72 -3.99 -1.93 1.33
C VAL A 72 -3.77 -0.57 0.70
N ALA A 73 -3.15 -0.54 -0.46
CA ALA A 73 -2.98 0.65 -1.27
C ALA A 73 -4.20 0.86 -2.18
N CYS A 74 -4.55 2.12 -2.36
CA CYS A 74 -5.58 2.57 -3.29
C CYS A 74 -5.08 3.82 -3.99
N THR A 75 -4.95 3.77 -5.31
CA THR A 75 -4.48 4.87 -6.14
C THR A 75 -5.60 5.40 -7.02
N ALA A 76 -5.69 6.72 -7.14
CA ALA A 76 -6.61 7.40 -8.02
C ALA A 76 -5.90 8.50 -8.81
N ALA A 77 -6.27 8.65 -10.08
CA ALA A 77 -5.98 9.81 -10.88
C ALA A 77 -6.93 10.95 -10.50
N VAL A 78 -6.42 12.17 -10.42
CA VAL A 78 -7.20 13.36 -10.06
C VAL A 78 -7.41 14.20 -11.32
N PHE A 79 -8.66 14.37 -11.71
CA PHE A 79 -9.04 15.24 -12.84
C PHE A 79 -9.70 16.51 -12.30
N GLU A 80 -9.33 17.63 -12.88
CA GLU A 80 -9.93 18.92 -12.61
C GLU A 80 -10.86 19.29 -13.76
N GLU A 81 -12.11 19.61 -13.46
CA GLU A 81 -13.04 20.18 -14.43
C GLU A 81 -12.64 21.63 -14.70
N LYS A 82 -12.12 21.89 -15.90
CA LYS A 82 -11.94 23.26 -16.34
C LYS A 82 -13.29 23.82 -16.78
N GLU A 83 -13.84 24.71 -15.98
CA GLU A 83 -14.98 25.52 -16.45
C GLU A 83 -14.53 26.33 -17.69
N LEU A 84 -15.11 26.01 -18.83
CA LEU A 84 -15.09 26.85 -20.05
C LEU A 84 -16.02 28.05 -19.82
N GLY A 85 -15.73 28.88 -18.84
CA GLY A 85 -16.57 29.99 -18.46
C GLY A 85 -15.79 31.25 -18.18
N GLU A 86 -16.01 32.27 -19.03
CA GLU A 86 -15.82 33.73 -18.87
C GLU A 86 -14.73 34.20 -17.91
N VAL A 87 -13.78 34.89 -18.46
CA VAL A 87 -12.80 35.73 -17.76
C VAL A 87 -13.52 36.73 -16.88
N GLY A 88 -13.72 36.41 -15.61
CA GLY A 88 -14.38 37.32 -14.69
C GLY A 88 -14.48 36.76 -13.26
N THR A 89 -13.55 37.17 -12.40
CA THR A 89 -13.72 37.36 -10.95
C THR A 89 -14.23 36.15 -10.13
N GLY A 90 -13.32 35.42 -9.58
CA GLY A 90 -13.59 34.47 -8.50
C GLY A 90 -12.77 33.20 -8.68
N VAL A 91 -12.07 32.82 -7.64
CA VAL A 91 -11.43 31.50 -7.54
C VAL A 91 -12.58 30.48 -7.52
N ALA A 92 -12.98 30.00 -8.70
CA ALA A 92 -13.83 28.83 -8.78
C ALA A 92 -13.02 27.67 -8.23
N GLU A 93 -13.44 27.10 -7.11
CA GLU A 93 -12.93 25.80 -6.68
C GLU A 93 -13.33 24.81 -7.75
N GLY A 94 -12.37 24.44 -8.61
CA GLY A 94 -12.57 23.48 -9.68
C GLY A 94 -13.11 22.16 -9.09
N ARG A 95 -14.15 21.59 -9.71
CA ARG A 95 -14.63 20.27 -9.33
C ARG A 95 -13.53 19.24 -9.64
N HIS A 96 -13.16 18.47 -8.64
CA HIS A 96 -12.19 17.40 -8.79
C HIS A 96 -12.91 16.04 -8.88
N TRP A 97 -12.46 15.23 -9.81
CA TRP A 97 -12.93 13.86 -10.00
C TRP A 97 -11.80 12.89 -9.69
N LEU A 98 -12.13 11.81 -9.00
CA LEU A 98 -11.22 10.71 -8.73
C LEU A 98 -11.55 9.54 -9.65
N LEU A 99 -10.60 9.15 -10.50
CA LEU A 99 -10.65 7.93 -11.27
C LEU A 99 -9.78 6.89 -10.58
N LEU A 100 -10.43 5.85 -10.07
CA LEU A 100 -9.75 4.77 -9.36
C LEU A 100 -9.12 3.79 -10.34
N ASP A 101 -7.96 3.26 -9.96
CA ASP A 101 -7.25 2.24 -10.72
C ASP A 101 -7.05 2.66 -12.19
N PRO A 102 -6.38 3.80 -12.43
CA PRO A 102 -6.22 4.35 -13.76
C PRO A 102 -5.39 3.42 -14.64
N ASP A 103 -5.82 3.25 -15.89
CA ASP A 103 -5.04 2.57 -16.91
C ASP A 103 -3.87 3.45 -17.41
N ARG A 104 -3.01 2.89 -18.27
CA ARG A 104 -1.85 3.60 -18.79
C ARG A 104 -2.20 4.85 -19.57
N LEU A 105 -3.32 4.84 -20.31
CA LEU A 105 -3.78 6.00 -21.09
C LEU A 105 -4.30 7.09 -20.14
N GLU A 106 -5.09 6.70 -19.16
CA GLU A 106 -5.65 7.59 -18.15
C GLU A 106 -4.55 8.24 -17.30
N GLU A 107 -3.52 7.48 -16.92
CA GLU A 107 -2.33 8.03 -16.25
C GLU A 107 -1.60 9.08 -17.11
N THR A 108 -1.51 8.88 -18.43
CA THR A 108 -0.85 9.86 -19.31
C THR A 108 -1.68 11.13 -19.51
N LEU A 109 -2.99 11.02 -19.46
CA LEU A 109 -3.91 12.15 -19.58
C LEU A 109 -4.03 12.93 -18.27
N CYS A 110 -3.84 12.26 -17.15
CA CYS A 110 -3.89 12.84 -15.82
C CYS A 110 -2.50 13.29 -15.38
N ARG A 111 -2.41 14.53 -14.88
CA ARG A 111 -1.15 15.08 -14.34
C ARG A 111 -1.00 14.88 -12.84
N GLU A 112 -2.03 14.38 -12.22
CA GLU A 112 -2.13 14.29 -10.77
C GLU A 112 -2.65 12.92 -10.33
N ALA A 113 -1.99 12.37 -9.34
CA ALA A 113 -2.40 11.13 -8.72
C ALA A 113 -2.37 11.27 -7.19
N ILE A 114 -3.24 10.54 -6.53
CA ILE A 114 -3.25 10.37 -5.08
C ILE A 114 -3.23 8.88 -4.76
N THR A 115 -2.31 8.50 -3.90
CA THR A 115 -2.23 7.14 -3.35
C THR A 115 -2.47 7.19 -1.86
N MET A 116 -3.35 6.35 -1.36
CA MET A 116 -3.63 6.20 0.07
C MET A 116 -3.44 4.74 0.47
N VAL A 117 -2.68 4.52 1.54
CA VAL A 117 -2.55 3.19 2.15
C VAL A 117 -3.35 3.17 3.44
N VAL A 118 -4.32 2.27 3.53
CA VAL A 118 -5.19 2.12 4.71
C VAL A 118 -5.08 0.73 5.32
N ASP A 119 -5.31 0.65 6.62
CA ASP A 119 -5.41 -0.60 7.35
C ASP A 119 -6.62 -0.53 8.29
N CYS A 120 -7.55 -1.46 8.12
CA CYS A 120 -8.77 -1.54 8.93
C CYS A 120 -8.83 -2.83 9.77
N SER A 121 -7.69 -3.48 10.01
CA SER A 121 -7.62 -4.78 10.70
C SER A 121 -8.13 -4.73 12.14
N ASP A 122 -7.99 -3.59 12.80
CA ASP A 122 -8.41 -3.39 14.20
C ASP A 122 -9.86 -2.88 14.33
N GLY A 123 -10.62 -2.86 13.22
CA GLY A 123 -12.00 -2.34 13.20
C GLY A 123 -12.12 -0.84 12.99
N GLU A 124 -11.01 -0.12 13.00
CA GLU A 124 -10.93 1.31 12.70
C GLU A 124 -10.12 1.54 11.43
N THR A 125 -10.54 2.50 10.61
CA THR A 125 -9.77 2.87 9.41
C THR A 125 -8.58 3.73 9.81
N ARG A 126 -7.38 3.15 9.67
CA ARG A 126 -6.12 3.85 9.89
C ARG A 126 -5.44 4.16 8.58
N ILE A 127 -5.22 5.42 8.31
CA ILE A 127 -4.42 5.86 7.17
C ILE A 127 -2.94 5.72 7.55
N LYS A 128 -2.22 4.89 6.81
CA LYS A 128 -0.78 4.62 7.01
C LYS A 128 0.08 5.58 6.21
N SER A 129 -0.35 5.93 4.99
CA SER A 129 0.33 6.86 4.11
C SER A 129 -0.67 7.55 3.20
N ILE A 130 -0.37 8.79 2.84
CA ILE A 130 -1.00 9.52 1.75
C ILE A 130 0.13 10.15 0.95
N GLU A 131 0.17 9.84 -0.33
CA GLU A 131 1.10 10.43 -1.27
C GLU A 131 0.32 11.11 -2.39
N LYS A 132 0.67 12.34 -2.73
CA LYS A 132 0.09 13.08 -3.83
C LYS A 132 1.19 13.52 -4.78
N GLN A 133 1.00 13.21 -6.05
CA GLN A 133 1.80 13.71 -7.15
C GLN A 133 1.00 14.79 -7.90
N GLY A 134 1.67 15.88 -8.30
CA GLY A 134 1.04 17.00 -8.97
C GLY A 134 0.88 18.24 -8.10
N GLY A 135 0.56 19.38 -8.72
CA GLY A 135 0.65 20.74 -8.12
C GLY A 135 -0.64 21.29 -7.52
N THR A 136 -1.80 20.75 -7.86
CA THR A 136 -3.09 21.29 -7.41
C THR A 136 -3.35 20.96 -5.93
N ALA A 137 -3.84 21.94 -5.17
CA ALA A 137 -4.23 21.72 -3.78
C ALA A 137 -5.51 20.88 -3.71
N ILE A 138 -5.47 19.80 -2.95
CA ILE A 138 -6.63 18.95 -2.72
C ILE A 138 -7.31 19.33 -1.41
N GLY A 139 -8.61 19.59 -1.47
CA GLY A 139 -9.42 19.92 -0.29
C GLY A 139 -9.59 18.72 0.66
N ARG A 140 -9.87 19.01 1.94
CA ARG A 140 -10.10 17.98 2.97
C ARG A 140 -11.24 17.04 2.63
N GLU A 141 -12.26 17.54 1.94
CA GLU A 141 -13.44 16.76 1.58
C GLU A 141 -13.10 15.66 0.57
N LEU A 142 -12.24 15.97 -0.41
CA LEU A 142 -11.77 14.97 -1.36
C LEU A 142 -10.96 13.88 -0.67
N ILE A 143 -10.06 14.25 0.25
CA ILE A 143 -9.28 13.28 1.05
C ILE A 143 -10.20 12.39 1.88
N ARG A 144 -11.23 12.97 2.53
CA ARG A 144 -12.21 12.19 3.30
C ARG A 144 -13.02 11.24 2.41
N GLY A 145 -13.49 11.73 1.26
CA GLY A 145 -14.20 10.90 0.29
C GLY A 145 -13.30 9.75 -0.22
N PHE A 146 -12.04 10.03 -0.49
CA PHE A 146 -11.09 9.02 -0.92
C PHE A 146 -10.80 7.98 0.18
N ALA A 147 -10.73 8.38 1.45
CA ALA A 147 -10.56 7.44 2.56
C ALA A 147 -11.72 6.43 2.65
N VAL A 148 -12.95 6.86 2.40
CA VAL A 148 -14.13 5.96 2.35
C VAL A 148 -14.00 4.94 1.21
N ILE A 149 -13.51 5.39 0.06
CA ILE A 149 -13.28 4.52 -1.09
C ILE A 149 -12.16 3.51 -0.78
N ALA A 150 -11.05 3.98 -0.21
CA ALA A 150 -9.94 3.13 0.19
C ALA A 150 -10.36 2.07 1.24
N GLU A 151 -11.24 2.42 2.19
CA GLU A 151 -11.82 1.47 3.13
C GLU A 151 -12.65 0.38 2.43
N LYS A 152 -13.45 0.76 1.43
CA LYS A 152 -14.21 -0.20 0.63
C LYS A 152 -13.27 -1.15 -0.10
N ARG A 153 -12.22 -0.62 -0.75
CA ARG A 153 -11.18 -1.42 -1.41
C ARG A 153 -10.49 -2.37 -0.43
N TRP A 154 -10.19 -1.90 0.77
CA TRP A 154 -9.63 -2.73 1.82
C TRP A 154 -10.49 -3.96 2.13
N LYS A 155 -11.82 -3.79 2.26
CA LYS A 155 -12.78 -4.88 2.52
C LYS A 155 -12.80 -5.90 1.39
N GLU A 156 -12.71 -5.44 0.14
CA GLU A 156 -12.64 -6.32 -1.05
C GLU A 156 -11.36 -7.16 -1.03
N VAL A 157 -10.21 -6.52 -0.82
CA VAL A 157 -8.90 -7.20 -0.75
C VAL A 157 -8.85 -8.17 0.43
N GLN A 158 -9.36 -7.79 1.60
CA GLN A 158 -9.46 -8.70 2.76
C GLN A 158 -10.29 -9.94 2.42
N GLY A 159 -11.39 -9.77 1.70
CA GLY A 159 -12.23 -10.88 1.25
C GLY A 159 -11.51 -11.84 0.30
N ALA A 160 -10.67 -11.31 -0.58
CA ALA A 160 -9.90 -12.09 -1.56
C ALA A 160 -8.66 -12.78 -0.95
N MET A 161 -8.13 -12.28 0.17
CA MET A 161 -6.93 -12.83 0.84
C MET A 161 -7.26 -13.81 1.98
N LYS A 162 -8.50 -14.19 2.14
CA LYS A 162 -8.92 -15.26 3.08
C LYS A 162 -8.76 -16.62 2.43
#